data_ef3c3a4323c3d783fdebc43844fb10ff
#
_entry.id   ef3c3a4323c3d783fdebc43844fb10ff
#
_cell.length_a   1.000
_cell.length_b   1.000
_cell.length_c   1.000
_cell.angle_alpha   90.00
_cell.angle_beta   90.00
_cell.angle_gamma   90.00
#
_symmetry.space_group_name_H-M   'P 1'
#
loop_
_entity.id
_entity.type
_entity.pdbx_description
1 polymer ?
#
loop_
_entity_poly.entity_id
_entity_poly.type
_entity_poly.pdbx_seq_one_letter_code
_entity_poly.pdbx_strand_id
1 'polypeptide(L)'
;MKVALIGATGFVGAGVLDELLRRGHEVVALVRKPEALAAREHVQFVKADVLKADEVQRAVAGCDAVVSAYNAGWTNPNIYDDFMQGSRSIVQGVKAAGIQRYLVVGGAGSLYVNGQQLVDSPDFPAAIKPGAMAARDMYTELQKEQSLDWTLLSPAVGFHGGSAAQSKGRTALYRTGKDEPLMQADGQPGDISVQDLAVALVDALDKREHIKARFTVAY
;
A
#
# COMPACT_ATOMS: atom_id res chain seq x y z
N MET A 1 16.25 -8.67 -4.75
CA MET A 1 15.82 -8.94 -3.35
C MET A 1 14.67 -9.93 -3.36
N LYS A 2 14.47 -10.63 -2.24
CA LYS A 2 13.26 -11.43 -2.01
C LYS A 2 12.25 -10.60 -1.24
N VAL A 3 11.12 -10.26 -1.87
CA VAL A 3 10.12 -9.33 -1.33
C VAL A 3 8.81 -10.06 -1.02
N ALA A 4 8.33 -9.96 0.21
CA ALA A 4 6.99 -10.43 0.53
C ALA A 4 5.96 -9.37 0.11
N LEU A 5 4.93 -9.79 -0.64
CA LEU A 5 3.85 -8.92 -1.11
C LEU A 5 2.51 -9.37 -0.55
N ILE A 6 1.86 -8.49 0.18
CA ILE A 6 0.52 -8.68 0.72
C ILE A 6 -0.48 -7.92 -0.14
N GLY A 7 -1.58 -8.59 -0.51
CA GLY A 7 -2.60 -8.01 -1.39
C GLY A 7 -2.30 -8.13 -2.90
N ALA A 8 -1.41 -9.04 -3.30
CA ALA A 8 -0.94 -9.24 -4.67
C ALA A 8 -2.05 -9.43 -5.73
N THR A 9 -3.23 -9.88 -5.34
CA THR A 9 -4.37 -10.12 -6.22
C THR A 9 -5.33 -8.92 -6.33
N GLY A 10 -5.09 -7.86 -5.53
CA GLY A 10 -5.88 -6.64 -5.56
C GLY A 10 -5.42 -5.66 -6.66
N PHE A 11 -6.22 -4.61 -6.88
CA PHE A 11 -5.94 -3.60 -7.92
C PHE A 11 -4.53 -3.00 -7.80
N VAL A 12 -4.14 -2.53 -6.62
CA VAL A 12 -2.81 -1.96 -6.40
C VAL A 12 -1.75 -3.05 -6.34
N GLY A 13 -2.01 -4.13 -5.59
CA GLY A 13 -1.03 -5.19 -5.38
C GLY A 13 -0.62 -5.90 -6.67
N ALA A 14 -1.52 -6.05 -7.64
CA ALA A 14 -1.20 -6.61 -8.95
C ALA A 14 -0.20 -5.72 -9.71
N GLY A 15 -0.41 -4.40 -9.70
CA GLY A 15 0.55 -3.46 -10.30
C GLY A 15 1.92 -3.49 -9.60
N VAL A 16 1.94 -3.62 -8.26
CA VAL A 16 3.18 -3.75 -7.49
C VAL A 16 3.89 -5.07 -7.81
N LEU A 17 3.15 -6.18 -7.94
CA LEU A 17 3.69 -7.47 -8.33
C LEU A 17 4.40 -7.37 -9.69
N ASP A 18 3.73 -6.77 -10.67
CA ASP A 18 4.29 -6.61 -12.02
C ASP A 18 5.57 -5.77 -12.01
N GLU A 19 5.61 -4.69 -11.23
CA GLU A 19 6.79 -3.82 -11.16
C GLU A 19 7.96 -4.49 -10.41
N LEU A 20 7.69 -5.22 -9.31
CA LEU A 20 8.71 -6.00 -8.60
C LEU A 20 9.38 -7.02 -9.54
N LEU A 21 8.59 -7.77 -10.29
CA LEU A 21 9.09 -8.76 -11.24
C LEU A 21 9.87 -8.12 -12.40
N ARG A 22 9.39 -6.97 -12.91
CA ARG A 22 10.08 -6.19 -13.95
C ARG A 22 11.48 -5.78 -13.50
N ARG A 23 11.68 -5.53 -12.21
CA ARG A 23 13.00 -5.16 -11.64
C ARG A 23 13.82 -6.35 -11.19
N GLY A 24 13.37 -7.57 -11.45
CA GLY A 24 14.12 -8.80 -11.14
C GLY A 24 14.09 -9.19 -9.66
N HIS A 25 13.07 -8.74 -8.91
CA HIS A 25 12.87 -9.25 -7.55
C HIS A 25 12.20 -10.62 -7.56
N GLU A 26 12.52 -11.45 -6.57
CA GLU A 26 11.74 -12.63 -6.22
C GLU A 26 10.60 -12.23 -5.30
N VAL A 27 9.39 -12.73 -5.55
CA VAL A 27 8.20 -12.33 -4.78
C VAL A 27 7.60 -13.51 -4.05
N VAL A 28 7.39 -13.35 -2.75
CA VAL A 28 6.54 -14.21 -1.92
C VAL A 28 5.20 -13.51 -1.75
N ALA A 29 4.20 -13.94 -2.51
CA ALA A 29 2.86 -13.34 -2.48
C ALA A 29 1.98 -14.04 -1.44
N LEU A 30 1.59 -13.33 -0.39
CA LEU A 30 0.68 -13.82 0.63
C LEU A 30 -0.75 -13.75 0.10
N VAL A 31 -1.41 -14.90 0.01
CA VAL A 31 -2.75 -15.03 -0.55
C VAL A 31 -3.59 -16.00 0.27
N ARG A 32 -4.92 -15.85 0.21
CA ARG A 32 -5.84 -16.75 0.93
C ARG A 32 -6.04 -18.10 0.23
N LYS A 33 -5.98 -18.13 -1.10
CA LYS A 33 -6.24 -19.30 -1.94
C LYS A 33 -5.18 -19.41 -3.04
N PRO A 34 -3.97 -19.89 -2.72
CA PRO A 34 -2.89 -20.01 -3.71
C PRO A 34 -3.24 -21.00 -4.85
N GLU A 35 -4.03 -22.00 -4.56
CA GLU A 35 -4.48 -23.01 -5.53
C GLU A 35 -5.36 -22.45 -6.66
N ALA A 36 -5.93 -21.28 -6.47
CA ALA A 36 -6.75 -20.59 -7.48
C ALA A 36 -5.92 -19.72 -8.45
N LEU A 37 -4.60 -19.65 -8.25
CA LEU A 37 -3.72 -18.76 -9.01
C LEU A 37 -2.83 -19.57 -9.95
N ALA A 38 -2.67 -19.07 -11.17
CA ALA A 38 -1.71 -19.65 -12.11
C ALA A 38 -0.27 -19.45 -11.62
N ALA A 39 0.56 -20.45 -11.83
CA ALA A 39 2.00 -20.33 -11.56
C ALA A 39 2.61 -19.17 -12.36
N ARG A 40 3.52 -18.44 -11.74
CA ARG A 40 4.19 -17.30 -12.34
C ARG A 40 5.68 -17.38 -11.99
N GLU A 41 6.53 -17.15 -12.97
CA GLU A 41 7.98 -17.16 -12.77
C GLU A 41 8.39 -16.11 -11.72
N HIS A 42 9.34 -16.47 -10.86
CA HIS A 42 9.81 -15.65 -9.73
C HIS A 42 8.74 -15.26 -8.67
N VAL A 43 7.57 -15.94 -8.69
CA VAL A 43 6.53 -15.76 -7.68
C VAL A 43 6.24 -17.05 -6.94
N GLN A 44 6.37 -17.01 -5.62
CA GLN A 44 5.89 -18.05 -4.73
C GLN A 44 4.58 -17.58 -4.07
N PHE A 45 3.47 -18.24 -4.37
CA PHE A 45 2.21 -17.99 -3.67
C PHE A 45 2.17 -18.79 -2.36
N VAL A 46 2.00 -18.10 -1.24
CA VAL A 46 1.96 -18.70 0.10
C VAL A 46 0.60 -18.43 0.73
N LYS A 47 -0.03 -19.51 1.22
CA LYS A 47 -1.29 -19.36 1.95
C LYS A 47 -1.05 -18.69 3.30
N ALA A 48 -1.71 -17.56 3.52
CA ALA A 48 -1.70 -16.85 4.80
C ALA A 48 -2.98 -16.03 4.98
N ASP A 49 -3.49 -16.04 6.20
CA ASP A 49 -4.52 -15.12 6.67
C ASP A 49 -3.83 -13.95 7.38
N VAL A 50 -3.91 -12.76 6.77
CA VAL A 50 -3.25 -11.56 7.31
C VAL A 50 -3.86 -11.06 8.62
N LEU A 51 -5.02 -11.58 9.03
CA LEU A 51 -5.60 -11.31 10.35
C LEU A 51 -4.87 -12.06 11.47
N LYS A 52 -3.93 -12.96 11.13
CA LYS A 52 -3.17 -13.79 12.06
C LYS A 52 -1.67 -13.50 11.95
N ALA A 53 -1.12 -12.87 12.95
CA ALA A 53 0.28 -12.44 12.96
C ALA A 53 1.29 -13.60 12.82
N ASP A 54 1.00 -14.77 13.37
CA ASP A 54 1.81 -15.97 13.27
C ASP A 54 1.84 -16.54 11.83
N GLU A 55 0.72 -16.47 11.10
CA GLU A 55 0.68 -16.86 9.69
C GLU A 55 1.48 -15.87 8.84
N VAL A 56 1.36 -14.56 9.10
CA VAL A 56 2.17 -13.54 8.43
C VAL A 56 3.65 -13.77 8.72
N GLN A 57 4.06 -13.96 9.99
CA GLN A 57 5.44 -14.21 10.38
C GLN A 57 6.05 -15.39 9.60
N ARG A 58 5.34 -16.51 9.55
CA ARG A 58 5.82 -17.70 8.81
C ARG A 58 5.93 -17.45 7.32
N ALA A 59 4.96 -16.74 6.75
CA ALA A 59 4.91 -16.50 5.30
C ALA A 59 5.99 -15.53 4.81
N VAL A 60 6.38 -14.54 5.62
CA VAL A 60 7.40 -13.54 5.24
C VAL A 60 8.82 -13.94 5.65
N ALA A 61 8.99 -15.03 6.38
CA ALA A 61 10.30 -15.46 6.88
C ALA A 61 11.33 -15.61 5.75
N GLY A 62 12.50 -15.02 5.95
CA GLY A 62 13.60 -15.03 4.97
C GLY A 62 13.41 -14.09 3.78
N CYS A 63 12.44 -13.18 3.82
CA CYS A 63 12.35 -12.06 2.87
C CYS A 63 13.19 -10.87 3.36
N ASP A 64 13.68 -10.07 2.42
CA ASP A 64 14.47 -8.87 2.68
C ASP A 64 13.60 -7.67 3.06
N ALA A 65 12.37 -7.64 2.53
CA ALA A 65 11.39 -6.58 2.76
C ALA A 65 9.96 -7.10 2.63
N VAL A 66 9.01 -6.34 3.19
CA VAL A 66 7.58 -6.58 3.03
C VAL A 66 6.93 -5.36 2.41
N VAL A 67 6.12 -5.57 1.37
CA VAL A 67 5.25 -4.56 0.76
C VAL A 67 3.81 -4.96 0.99
N SER A 68 3.00 -4.06 1.55
CA SER A 68 1.59 -4.29 1.83
C SER A 68 0.71 -3.34 1.04
N ALA A 69 -0.11 -3.93 0.17
CA ALA A 69 -1.27 -3.31 -0.47
C ALA A 69 -2.57 -3.94 0.09
N TYR A 70 -2.56 -4.27 1.38
CA TYR A 70 -3.70 -4.88 2.04
C TYR A 70 -4.90 -3.92 2.07
N ASN A 71 -6.06 -4.47 1.78
CA ASN A 71 -7.35 -3.81 1.97
C ASN A 71 -8.37 -4.87 2.40
N ALA A 72 -9.22 -4.56 3.38
CA ALA A 72 -10.22 -5.48 3.89
C ALA A 72 -11.44 -5.66 2.96
N GLY A 73 -11.48 -4.90 1.85
CA GLY A 73 -12.53 -4.94 0.82
C GLY A 73 -13.54 -3.81 0.97
N TRP A 74 -13.71 -3.01 -0.10
CA TRP A 74 -14.59 -1.84 -0.09
C TRP A 74 -16.08 -2.15 0.11
N THR A 75 -16.49 -3.39 -0.12
CA THR A 75 -17.87 -3.87 0.11
C THR A 75 -18.05 -4.55 1.47
N ASN A 76 -16.97 -4.62 2.28
CA ASN A 76 -17.02 -5.22 3.62
C ASN A 76 -17.70 -4.26 4.60
N PRO A 77 -18.81 -4.63 5.24
CA PRO A 77 -19.48 -3.76 6.22
C PRO A 77 -18.62 -3.49 7.46
N ASN A 78 -17.65 -4.38 7.77
CA ASN A 78 -16.72 -4.25 8.88
C ASN A 78 -15.33 -3.75 8.43
N ILE A 79 -15.25 -3.03 7.31
CA ILE A 79 -13.99 -2.64 6.68
C ILE A 79 -13.03 -1.96 7.65
N TYR A 80 -13.51 -1.12 8.57
CA TYR A 80 -12.68 -0.41 9.53
C TYR A 80 -11.97 -1.40 10.48
N ASP A 81 -12.73 -2.24 11.16
CA ASP A 81 -12.20 -3.15 12.17
C ASP A 81 -11.28 -4.20 11.55
N ASP A 82 -11.70 -4.81 10.44
CA ASP A 82 -10.92 -5.83 9.73
C ASP A 82 -9.64 -5.24 9.15
N PHE A 83 -9.68 -3.99 8.65
CA PHE A 83 -8.48 -3.32 8.13
C PHE A 83 -7.50 -3.03 9.27
N MET A 84 -7.97 -2.51 10.40
CA MET A 84 -7.12 -2.22 11.56
C MET A 84 -6.53 -3.49 12.16
N GLN A 85 -7.33 -4.55 12.30
CA GLN A 85 -6.86 -5.85 12.79
C GLN A 85 -5.79 -6.42 11.87
N GLY A 86 -6.04 -6.47 10.55
CA GLY A 86 -5.09 -6.99 9.57
C GLY A 86 -3.80 -6.18 9.54
N SER A 87 -3.89 -4.85 9.56
CA SER A 87 -2.72 -3.97 9.58
C SER A 87 -1.84 -4.19 10.82
N ARG A 88 -2.44 -4.30 12.00
CA ARG A 88 -1.72 -4.61 13.26
C ARG A 88 -1.06 -5.99 13.22
N SER A 89 -1.80 -7.00 12.75
CA SER A 89 -1.28 -8.37 12.59
C SER A 89 -0.11 -8.42 11.60
N ILE A 90 -0.19 -7.68 10.49
CA ILE A 90 0.90 -7.58 9.52
C ILE A 90 2.14 -6.98 10.18
N VAL A 91 2.03 -5.83 10.83
CA VAL A 91 3.16 -5.19 11.54
C VAL A 91 3.77 -6.13 12.58
N GLN A 92 2.94 -6.79 13.39
CA GLN A 92 3.39 -7.76 14.39
C GLN A 92 4.13 -8.94 13.76
N GLY A 93 3.59 -9.53 12.70
CA GLY A 93 4.20 -10.67 11.99
C GLY A 93 5.53 -10.29 11.32
N VAL A 94 5.61 -9.12 10.70
CA VAL A 94 6.83 -8.59 10.07
C VAL A 94 7.94 -8.41 11.13
N LYS A 95 7.61 -7.81 12.27
CA LYS A 95 8.55 -7.63 13.40
C LYS A 95 9.01 -8.98 13.96
N ALA A 96 8.08 -9.91 14.16
CA ALA A 96 8.38 -11.23 14.69
C ALA A 96 9.26 -12.08 13.74
N ALA A 97 9.19 -11.81 12.43
CA ALA A 97 10.09 -12.41 11.43
C ALA A 97 11.48 -11.75 11.36
N GLY A 98 11.71 -10.68 12.10
CA GLY A 98 12.98 -9.94 12.12
C GLY A 98 13.22 -9.05 10.89
N ILE A 99 12.18 -8.79 10.09
CA ILE A 99 12.27 -7.94 8.90
C ILE A 99 12.12 -6.49 9.33
N GLN A 100 13.04 -5.64 8.88
CA GLN A 100 13.00 -4.20 9.20
C GLN A 100 12.31 -3.38 8.13
N ARG A 101 12.55 -3.68 6.83
CA ARG A 101 12.02 -2.88 5.72
C ARG A 101 10.56 -3.22 5.43
N TYR A 102 9.65 -2.26 5.71
CA TYR A 102 8.21 -2.40 5.53
C TYR A 102 7.63 -1.22 4.76
N LEU A 103 7.03 -1.48 3.61
CA LEU A 103 6.33 -0.47 2.81
C LEU A 103 4.84 -0.77 2.82
N VAL A 104 4.02 0.27 2.94
CA VAL A 104 2.57 0.13 2.95
C VAL A 104 1.88 1.18 2.10
N VAL A 105 0.88 0.76 1.36
CA VAL A 105 -0.03 1.66 0.65
C VAL A 105 -1.11 2.08 1.63
N GLY A 106 -1.15 3.38 1.90
CA GLY A 106 -2.16 4.03 2.74
C GLY A 106 -3.34 4.53 1.93
N GLY A 107 -3.92 5.63 2.40
CA GLY A 107 -5.04 6.32 1.75
C GLY A 107 -4.80 7.82 1.60
N ALA A 108 -5.41 8.42 0.59
CA ALA A 108 -5.39 9.87 0.40
C ALA A 108 -6.14 10.63 1.51
N GLY A 109 -7.10 9.97 2.18
CA GLY A 109 -7.92 10.59 3.24
C GLY A 109 -7.12 11.16 4.42
N SER A 110 -5.89 10.69 4.64
CA SER A 110 -5.00 11.20 5.69
C SER A 110 -4.14 12.40 5.26
N LEU A 111 -4.18 12.82 3.99
CA LEU A 111 -3.50 14.03 3.51
C LEU A 111 -4.18 15.28 4.05
N TYR A 112 -3.41 16.34 4.24
CA TYR A 112 -3.88 17.60 4.84
C TYR A 112 -4.23 18.63 3.76
N VAL A 113 -5.38 19.27 3.92
CA VAL A 113 -5.78 20.46 3.16
C VAL A 113 -6.19 21.53 4.17
N ASN A 114 -5.56 22.69 4.11
CA ASN A 114 -5.80 23.80 5.05
C ASN A 114 -5.68 23.37 6.53
N GLY A 115 -4.76 22.49 6.85
CA GLY A 115 -4.51 22.02 8.22
C GLY A 115 -5.47 20.95 8.73
N GLN A 116 -6.43 20.48 7.90
CA GLN A 116 -7.38 19.42 8.23
C GLN A 116 -7.15 18.21 7.32
N GLN A 117 -7.30 17.01 7.85
CA GLN A 117 -7.23 15.79 7.02
C GLN A 117 -8.46 15.67 6.13
N LEU A 118 -8.26 15.23 4.88
CA LEU A 118 -9.35 15.11 3.90
C LEU A 118 -10.52 14.25 4.39
N VAL A 119 -10.24 13.18 5.12
CA VAL A 119 -11.29 12.28 5.66
C VAL A 119 -12.22 12.95 6.67
N ASP A 120 -11.77 14.03 7.30
CA ASP A 120 -12.55 14.79 8.28
C ASP A 120 -13.39 15.91 7.64
N SER A 121 -13.23 16.12 6.31
CA SER A 121 -14.09 17.06 5.57
C SER A 121 -15.57 16.63 5.63
N PRO A 122 -16.50 17.58 5.77
CA PRO A 122 -17.94 17.29 5.69
C PRO A 122 -18.35 16.73 4.33
N ASP A 123 -17.62 17.07 3.27
CA ASP A 123 -17.89 16.62 1.90
C ASP A 123 -17.23 15.28 1.57
N PHE A 124 -16.55 14.63 2.53
CA PHE A 124 -15.88 13.35 2.27
C PHE A 124 -16.92 12.25 1.98
N PRO A 125 -16.77 11.47 0.87
CA PRO A 125 -17.78 10.49 0.48
C PRO A 125 -18.07 9.44 1.56
N ALA A 126 -19.30 9.39 2.04
CA ALA A 126 -19.72 8.52 3.14
C ALA A 126 -19.46 7.03 2.85
N ALA A 127 -19.63 6.61 1.60
CA ALA A 127 -19.47 5.21 1.18
C ALA A 127 -18.05 4.66 1.41
N ILE A 128 -17.02 5.51 1.34
CA ILE A 128 -15.62 5.08 1.52
C ILE A 128 -15.01 5.58 2.84
N LYS A 129 -15.75 6.39 3.60
CA LYS A 129 -15.25 7.03 4.82
C LYS A 129 -14.74 6.02 5.86
N PRO A 130 -15.41 4.90 6.17
CA PRO A 130 -14.89 3.94 7.15
C PRO A 130 -13.52 3.35 6.77
N GLY A 131 -13.34 2.99 5.50
CA GLY A 131 -12.05 2.48 5.01
C GLY A 131 -10.94 3.55 4.99
N ALA A 132 -11.30 4.80 4.64
CA ALA A 132 -10.38 5.93 4.66
C ALA A 132 -9.96 6.29 6.11
N MET A 133 -10.88 6.24 7.07
CA MET A 133 -10.59 6.41 8.49
C MET A 133 -9.65 5.31 9.00
N ALA A 134 -9.89 4.05 8.64
CA ALA A 134 -9.02 2.95 9.01
C ALA A 134 -7.58 3.15 8.46
N ALA A 135 -7.45 3.57 7.20
CA ALA A 135 -6.13 3.85 6.61
C ALA A 135 -5.43 5.04 7.30
N ARG A 136 -6.16 6.08 7.73
CA ARG A 136 -5.64 7.19 8.53
C ARG A 136 -5.16 6.71 9.90
N ASP A 137 -5.97 5.93 10.60
CA ASP A 137 -5.66 5.48 11.95
C ASP A 137 -4.51 4.48 11.96
N MET A 138 -4.42 3.61 10.95
CA MET A 138 -3.24 2.77 10.71
C MET A 138 -1.97 3.62 10.53
N TYR A 139 -2.02 4.72 9.77
CA TYR A 139 -0.88 5.62 9.63
C TYR A 139 -0.51 6.26 10.98
N THR A 140 -1.50 6.67 11.78
CA THR A 140 -1.28 7.23 13.13
C THR A 140 -0.60 6.22 14.06
N GLU A 141 -0.94 4.93 13.96
CA GLU A 141 -0.24 3.87 14.70
C GLU A 141 1.18 3.65 14.17
N LEU A 142 1.34 3.65 12.84
CA LEU A 142 2.64 3.44 12.20
C LEU A 142 3.66 4.54 12.54
N GLN A 143 3.20 5.79 12.71
CA GLN A 143 4.07 6.89 13.17
C GLN A 143 4.71 6.64 14.55
N LYS A 144 4.11 5.80 15.38
CA LYS A 144 4.63 5.43 16.70
C LYS A 144 5.59 4.23 16.63
N GLU A 145 5.65 3.55 15.49
CA GLU A 145 6.50 2.37 15.29
C GLU A 145 7.97 2.78 15.13
N GLN A 146 8.83 2.27 16.01
CA GLN A 146 10.25 2.66 16.06
C GLN A 146 11.20 1.57 15.55
N SER A 147 10.76 0.31 15.52
CA SER A 147 11.64 -0.82 15.17
C SER A 147 11.65 -1.15 13.68
N LEU A 148 10.68 -0.63 12.90
CA LEU A 148 10.62 -0.83 11.46
C LEU A 148 11.16 0.38 10.70
N ASP A 149 11.86 0.12 9.62
CA ASP A 149 12.16 1.08 8.56
C ASP A 149 10.94 1.18 7.63
N TRP A 150 9.83 1.69 8.17
CA TRP A 150 8.59 1.78 7.44
C TRP A 150 8.55 2.95 6.44
N THR A 151 7.79 2.78 5.37
CA THR A 151 7.45 3.84 4.40
C THR A 151 5.97 3.72 4.08
N LEU A 152 5.23 4.83 4.13
CA LEU A 152 3.82 4.86 3.73
C LEU A 152 3.65 5.69 2.46
N LEU A 153 3.05 5.10 1.43
CA LEU A 153 2.64 5.82 0.22
C LEU A 153 1.14 6.12 0.32
N SER A 154 0.79 7.40 0.43
CA SER A 154 -0.58 7.88 0.23
C SER A 154 -0.80 8.11 -1.26
N PRO A 155 -1.77 7.43 -1.90
CA PRO A 155 -2.07 7.65 -3.31
C PRO A 155 -2.61 9.07 -3.56
N ALA A 156 -2.60 9.51 -4.81
CA ALA A 156 -3.24 10.75 -5.23
C ALA A 156 -4.74 10.75 -4.88
N VAL A 157 -5.34 11.92 -4.66
CA VAL A 157 -6.77 12.05 -4.31
C VAL A 157 -7.68 11.52 -5.41
N GLY A 158 -7.32 11.74 -6.68
CA GLY A 158 -8.06 11.23 -7.85
C GLY A 158 -7.83 9.74 -8.16
N PHE A 159 -6.98 9.05 -7.40
CA PHE A 159 -6.60 7.68 -7.69
C PHE A 159 -7.73 6.67 -7.41
N HIS A 160 -8.23 6.05 -8.46
CA HIS A 160 -9.13 4.90 -8.40
C HIS A 160 -9.11 4.11 -9.73
N GLY A 161 -9.63 2.88 -9.74
CA GLY A 161 -9.55 2.00 -10.89
C GLY A 161 -10.27 2.49 -12.16
N GLY A 162 -11.22 3.42 -12.02
CA GLY A 162 -11.94 4.04 -13.15
C GLY A 162 -11.43 5.43 -13.52
N SER A 163 -10.33 5.92 -12.94
CA SER A 163 -9.82 7.25 -13.26
C SER A 163 -9.16 7.32 -14.65
N ALA A 164 -9.17 8.52 -15.25
CA ALA A 164 -8.57 8.73 -16.56
C ALA A 164 -7.06 8.44 -16.60
N ALA A 165 -6.38 8.61 -15.46
CA ALA A 165 -4.95 8.32 -15.34
C ALA A 165 -4.60 6.85 -15.61
N GLN A 166 -5.55 5.91 -15.39
CA GLN A 166 -5.29 4.49 -15.66
C GLN A 166 -4.96 4.19 -17.12
N SER A 167 -5.47 5.00 -18.06
CA SER A 167 -5.17 4.86 -19.49
C SER A 167 -3.72 5.19 -19.85
N LYS A 168 -2.98 5.92 -19.00
CA LYS A 168 -1.56 6.23 -19.22
C LYS A 168 -0.66 5.01 -19.06
N GLY A 169 -1.11 4.01 -18.30
CA GLY A 169 -0.30 2.85 -17.99
C GLY A 169 0.98 3.21 -17.22
N ARG A 170 2.06 2.51 -17.51
CA ARG A 170 3.38 2.72 -16.93
C ARG A 170 4.18 3.73 -17.72
N THR A 171 4.34 4.92 -17.20
CA THR A 171 5.20 5.97 -17.77
C THR A 171 6.53 6.12 -17.03
N ALA A 172 6.56 5.73 -15.76
CA ALA A 172 7.66 5.97 -14.81
C ALA A 172 7.95 7.46 -14.57
N LEU A 173 6.97 8.34 -14.86
CA LEU A 173 7.06 9.78 -14.65
C LEU A 173 5.99 10.19 -13.64
N TYR A 174 6.42 10.69 -12.50
CA TYR A 174 5.53 11.14 -11.42
C TYR A 174 6.22 12.23 -10.59
N ARG A 175 5.43 13.02 -9.89
CA ARG A 175 5.90 13.95 -8.85
C ARG A 175 5.71 13.31 -7.49
N THR A 176 6.53 13.70 -6.53
CA THR A 176 6.38 13.31 -5.12
C THR A 176 6.03 14.50 -4.25
N GLY A 177 5.25 14.27 -3.22
CA GLY A 177 4.93 15.21 -2.16
C GLY A 177 5.01 14.55 -0.78
N LYS A 178 4.68 15.30 0.25
CA LYS A 178 4.70 14.79 1.65
C LYS A 178 3.28 14.59 2.18
N ASP A 179 2.79 15.60 2.88
CA ASP A 179 1.57 15.52 3.69
C ASP A 179 0.35 16.16 3.04
N GLU A 180 0.53 16.88 1.95
CA GLU A 180 -0.51 17.56 1.21
C GLU A 180 -0.75 16.91 -0.15
N PRO A 181 -1.99 16.94 -0.69
CA PRO A 181 -2.27 16.46 -2.02
C PRO A 181 -1.46 17.21 -3.07
N LEU A 182 -0.96 16.48 -4.06
CA LEU A 182 -0.42 17.07 -5.26
C LEU A 182 -1.58 17.49 -6.16
N MET A 183 -1.59 18.76 -6.56
CA MET A 183 -2.62 19.32 -7.43
C MET A 183 -2.13 19.36 -8.88
N GLN A 184 -3.05 19.29 -9.83
CA GLN A 184 -2.82 19.55 -11.25
C GLN A 184 -2.69 21.06 -11.51
N ALA A 185 -2.20 21.44 -12.67
CA ALA A 185 -2.01 22.85 -13.03
C ALA A 185 -3.33 23.65 -13.09
N ASP A 186 -4.45 22.98 -13.31
CA ASP A 186 -5.80 23.55 -13.32
C ASP A 186 -6.45 23.62 -11.91
N GLY A 187 -5.70 23.26 -10.86
CA GLY A 187 -6.18 23.26 -9.49
C GLY A 187 -7.02 22.04 -9.10
N GLN A 188 -7.21 21.08 -10.01
CA GLN A 188 -7.88 19.82 -9.67
C GLN A 188 -6.95 18.90 -8.86
N PRO A 189 -7.48 17.96 -8.05
CA PRO A 189 -6.68 16.95 -7.40
C PRO A 189 -5.86 16.15 -8.40
N GLY A 190 -4.61 15.88 -8.04
CA GLY A 190 -3.73 15.03 -8.83
C GLY A 190 -4.26 13.60 -8.89
N ASP A 191 -3.86 12.89 -9.94
CA ASP A 191 -4.17 11.50 -10.20
C ASP A 191 -2.92 10.76 -10.68
N ILE A 192 -2.94 9.43 -10.65
CA ILE A 192 -1.83 8.58 -11.09
C ILE A 192 -2.35 7.22 -11.56
N SER A 193 -1.67 6.60 -12.53
CA SER A 193 -1.97 5.21 -12.88
C SER A 193 -1.50 4.26 -11.77
N VAL A 194 -2.13 3.09 -11.68
CA VAL A 194 -1.71 2.05 -10.73
C VAL A 194 -0.28 1.58 -11.02
N GLN A 195 0.11 1.57 -12.29
CA GLN A 195 1.45 1.19 -12.71
C GLN A 195 2.51 2.20 -12.21
N ASP A 196 2.25 3.50 -12.33
CA ASP A 196 3.20 4.52 -11.89
C ASP A 196 3.19 4.69 -10.36
N LEU A 197 2.07 4.45 -9.70
CA LEU A 197 2.04 4.30 -8.24
C LEU A 197 2.93 3.13 -7.79
N ALA A 198 2.88 2.00 -8.49
CA ALA A 198 3.73 0.85 -8.23
C ALA A 198 5.21 1.17 -8.49
N VAL A 199 5.53 1.90 -9.58
CA VAL A 199 6.90 2.39 -9.84
C VAL A 199 7.40 3.21 -8.66
N ALA A 200 6.63 4.17 -8.17
CA ALA A 200 7.03 5.03 -7.06
C ALA A 200 7.25 4.24 -5.75
N LEU A 201 6.40 3.25 -5.47
CA LEU A 201 6.55 2.41 -4.29
C LEU A 201 7.80 1.53 -4.37
N VAL A 202 8.09 0.93 -5.53
CA VAL A 202 9.28 0.09 -5.74
C VAL A 202 10.55 0.95 -5.83
N ASP A 203 10.49 2.18 -6.36
CA ASP A 203 11.58 3.15 -6.26
C ASP A 203 11.97 3.42 -4.80
N ALA A 204 10.97 3.67 -3.94
CA ALA A 204 11.20 3.88 -2.51
C ALA A 204 11.78 2.64 -1.80
N LEU A 205 11.42 1.43 -2.28
CA LEU A 205 12.02 0.18 -1.80
C LEU A 205 13.49 0.09 -2.20
N ASP A 206 13.79 0.19 -3.49
CA ASP A 206 15.13 -0.05 -4.05
C ASP A 206 16.16 0.99 -3.59
N LYS A 207 15.75 2.26 -3.52
CA LYS A 207 16.60 3.38 -3.10
C LYS A 207 16.62 3.57 -1.59
N ARG A 208 15.83 2.80 -0.82
CA ARG A 208 15.65 2.97 0.63
C ARG A 208 15.24 4.39 1.01
N GLU A 209 14.33 4.99 0.24
CA GLU A 209 13.83 6.35 0.48
C GLU A 209 12.62 6.35 1.43
N HIS A 210 12.29 7.53 1.96
CA HIS A 210 11.13 7.78 2.83
C HIS A 210 11.07 6.88 4.09
N ILE A 211 12.23 6.58 4.69
CA ILE A 211 12.31 5.79 5.92
C ILE A 211 11.63 6.55 7.07
N LYS A 212 10.71 5.85 7.76
CA LYS A 212 9.85 6.41 8.83
C LYS A 212 9.10 7.66 8.39
N ALA A 213 8.66 7.66 7.14
CA ALA A 213 7.99 8.79 6.54
C ALA A 213 6.84 8.37 5.62
N ARG A 214 5.89 9.28 5.47
CA ARG A 214 4.89 9.26 4.41
C ARG A 214 5.39 10.06 3.21
N PHE A 215 4.98 9.62 2.03
CA PHE A 215 5.02 10.42 0.81
C PHE A 215 3.75 10.21 -0.01
N THR A 216 3.47 11.13 -0.92
CA THR A 216 2.37 11.01 -1.89
C THR A 216 2.90 11.19 -3.29
N VAL A 217 2.14 10.76 -4.28
CA VAL A 217 2.53 10.77 -5.69
C VAL A 217 1.36 11.17 -6.58
N ALA A 218 1.66 11.92 -7.64
CA ALA A 218 0.73 12.24 -8.74
C ALA A 218 1.50 12.64 -10.01
N TYR A 219 0.80 12.75 -11.11
CA TYR A 219 1.31 13.38 -12.33
C TYR A 219 1.49 14.88 -12.19
#